data_a616d41d3eb4957a6529564459e924ae
#
_entry.id   a616d41d3eb4957a6529564459e924ae
#
_cell.length_a   1.000
_cell.length_b   1.000
_cell.length_c   1.000
_cell.angle_alpha   90.00
_cell.angle_beta   90.00
_cell.angle_gamma   90.00
#
_symmetry.space_group_name_H-M   'P 1'
#
loop_
_entity.id
_entity.type
_entity.pdbx_description
1 polymer ?
#
loop_
_entity_poly.entity_id
_entity_poly.type
_entity_poly.pdbx_seq_one_letter_code
_entity_poly.pdbx_strand_id
1 'polypeptide(L)'
;MLDLEKITLNVREIALRAGAFLRNERSGFDRSKVEKKNAHDYVSYVDKESERRIVAQLRELLPEAGFIAEEGSGSLTTENYCWLVDPLDGTTNFIHNNAPYCVSIALRNKEELLVGVVYEVCRDELYWTYKGAPSYLNNKEIHVSDVSDMDEAFVRSEEHTS
;
A
#
# COMPACT_ATOMS: atom_id res chain seq x y z
N MET A 1 6.86 15.87 -19.25
CA MET A 1 7.50 14.76 -18.51
C MET A 1 7.00 14.84 -17.07
N LEU A 2 6.60 13.74 -16.44
CA LEU A 2 6.13 13.73 -15.06
C LEU A 2 7.30 14.07 -14.11
N ASP A 3 7.03 14.89 -13.11
CA ASP A 3 7.92 15.12 -11.97
C ASP A 3 7.70 13.99 -10.95
N LEU A 4 8.46 12.89 -11.12
CA LEU A 4 8.30 11.67 -10.33
C LEU A 4 8.64 11.89 -8.85
N GLU A 5 9.59 12.75 -8.54
CA GLU A 5 9.94 13.09 -7.16
C GLU A 5 8.76 13.76 -6.47
N LYS A 6 8.20 14.80 -7.07
CA LYS A 6 7.04 15.50 -6.54
C LYS A 6 5.82 14.59 -6.41
N ILE A 7 5.56 13.75 -7.40
CA ILE A 7 4.48 12.75 -7.34
C ILE A 7 4.70 11.81 -6.16
N THR A 8 5.91 11.26 -6.01
CA THR A 8 6.24 10.33 -4.92
C THR A 8 6.06 10.97 -3.54
N LEU A 9 6.48 12.20 -3.35
CA LEU A 9 6.26 12.92 -2.09
C LEU A 9 4.77 13.04 -1.74
N ASN A 10 3.91 13.31 -2.73
CA ASN A 10 2.45 13.34 -2.50
C ASN A 10 1.88 11.94 -2.21
N VAL A 11 2.34 10.90 -2.92
CA VAL A 11 1.90 9.51 -2.68
C VAL A 11 2.29 9.03 -1.27
N ARG A 12 3.46 9.41 -0.77
CA ARG A 12 3.88 9.16 0.62
C ARG A 12 2.87 9.72 1.62
N GLU A 13 2.45 10.97 1.43
CA GLU A 13 1.46 11.63 2.29
C GLU A 13 0.09 10.93 2.21
N ILE A 14 -0.30 10.46 1.03
CA ILE A 14 -1.53 9.69 0.84
C ILE A 14 -1.45 8.37 1.62
N ALA A 15 -0.35 7.63 1.50
CA ALA A 15 -0.14 6.37 2.21
C ALA A 15 -0.14 6.56 3.73
N LEU A 16 0.51 7.60 4.24
CA LEU A 16 0.52 7.94 5.67
C LEU A 16 -0.89 8.25 6.19
N ARG A 17 -1.70 9.02 5.43
CA ARG A 17 -3.10 9.32 5.79
C ARG A 17 -3.97 8.06 5.77
N ALA A 18 -3.78 7.18 4.79
CA ALA A 18 -4.48 5.90 4.74
C ALA A 18 -4.11 5.02 5.94
N GLY A 19 -2.83 4.89 6.27
CA GLY A 19 -2.40 4.13 7.44
C GLY A 19 -2.88 4.73 8.77
N ALA A 20 -2.96 6.06 8.88
CA ALA A 20 -3.57 6.70 10.05
C ALA A 20 -5.06 6.34 10.18
N PHE A 21 -5.79 6.28 9.06
CA PHE A 21 -7.16 5.79 9.03
C PHE A 21 -7.24 4.33 9.51
N LEU A 22 -6.41 3.44 8.96
CA LEU A 22 -6.38 2.02 9.35
C LEU A 22 -6.09 1.85 10.85
N ARG A 23 -5.12 2.58 11.42
CA ARG A 23 -4.83 2.56 12.86
C ARG A 23 -6.03 3.00 13.70
N ASN A 24 -6.72 4.05 13.28
CA ASN A 24 -7.90 4.56 13.98
C ASN A 24 -9.04 3.53 13.98
N GLU A 25 -9.36 2.96 12.81
CA GLU A 25 -10.38 1.91 12.69
C GLU A 25 -9.98 0.69 13.54
N ARG A 26 -8.70 0.28 13.48
CA ARG A 26 -8.21 -0.86 14.26
C ARG A 26 -8.34 -0.63 15.77
N SER A 27 -8.05 0.56 16.25
CA SER A 27 -8.16 0.91 17.69
C SER A 27 -9.59 0.87 18.20
N GLY A 28 -10.57 1.16 17.34
CA GLY A 28 -12.00 1.10 17.64
C GLY A 28 -12.60 -0.31 17.52
N PHE A 29 -11.88 -1.26 16.92
CA PHE A 29 -12.38 -2.61 16.63
C PHE A 29 -12.16 -3.56 17.81
N ASP A 30 -13.23 -3.87 18.57
CA ASP A 30 -13.22 -4.87 19.64
C ASP A 30 -13.79 -6.20 19.13
N ARG A 31 -12.88 -7.11 18.76
CA ARG A 31 -13.23 -8.44 18.23
C ARG A 31 -14.09 -9.27 19.18
N SER A 32 -13.99 -9.05 20.50
CA SER A 32 -14.74 -9.81 21.50
C SER A 32 -16.24 -9.50 21.47
N LYS A 33 -16.60 -8.33 20.91
CA LYS A 33 -17.97 -7.84 20.80
C LYS A 33 -18.59 -8.07 19.43
N VAL A 34 -17.82 -8.58 18.47
CA VAL A 34 -18.24 -8.72 17.07
C VAL A 34 -18.32 -10.21 16.71
N GLU A 35 -19.50 -10.66 16.26
CA GLU A 35 -19.68 -11.98 15.68
C GLU A 35 -18.83 -12.15 14.41
N LYS A 36 -18.40 -13.38 14.07
CA LYS A 36 -17.53 -13.63 12.91
C LYS A 36 -18.03 -13.01 11.60
N LYS A 37 -19.34 -13.05 11.35
CA LYS A 37 -19.95 -12.46 10.15
C LYS A 37 -19.78 -10.95 10.12
N ASN A 38 -19.99 -10.28 11.26
CA ASN A 38 -19.84 -8.83 11.39
C ASN A 38 -18.38 -8.38 11.30
N ALA A 39 -17.41 -9.25 11.65
CA ALA A 39 -15.98 -8.96 11.51
C ALA A 39 -15.56 -8.86 10.03
N HIS A 40 -16.04 -9.76 9.19
CA HIS A 40 -15.78 -9.71 7.75
C HIS A 40 -16.44 -8.48 7.09
N ASP A 41 -17.69 -8.18 7.46
CA ASP A 41 -18.39 -7.00 6.93
C ASP A 41 -17.69 -5.70 7.34
N TYR A 42 -17.18 -5.62 8.58
CA TYR A 42 -16.42 -4.47 9.06
C TYR A 42 -15.11 -4.28 8.29
N VAL A 43 -14.35 -5.37 8.09
CA VAL A 43 -13.08 -5.30 7.37
C VAL A 43 -13.30 -4.92 5.90
N SER A 44 -14.31 -5.51 5.25
CA SER A 44 -14.69 -5.11 3.90
C SER A 44 -15.07 -3.61 3.81
N TYR A 45 -15.68 -3.05 4.85
CA TYR A 45 -15.92 -1.61 4.92
C TYR A 45 -14.62 -0.81 5.04
N VAL A 46 -13.71 -1.22 5.93
CA VAL A 46 -12.43 -0.52 6.16
C VAL A 46 -11.59 -0.51 4.89
N ASP A 47 -11.52 -1.64 4.22
CA ASP A 47 -10.79 -1.83 2.97
C ASP A 47 -11.32 -0.91 1.86
N LYS A 48 -12.62 -0.99 1.58
CA LYS A 48 -13.29 -0.15 0.58
C LYS A 48 -13.20 1.35 0.88
N GLU A 49 -13.33 1.73 2.13
CA GLU A 49 -13.24 3.13 2.52
C GLU A 49 -11.79 3.65 2.42
N SER A 50 -10.79 2.80 2.77
CA SER A 50 -9.38 3.11 2.55
C SER A 50 -9.08 3.33 1.06
N GLU A 51 -9.51 2.38 0.21
CA GLU A 51 -9.36 2.48 -1.25
C GLU A 51 -10.01 3.76 -1.80
N ARG A 52 -11.25 4.02 -1.42
CA ARG A 52 -11.97 5.22 -1.86
C ARG A 52 -11.22 6.51 -1.54
N ARG A 53 -10.62 6.60 -0.34
CA ARG A 53 -9.84 7.78 0.10
C ARG A 53 -8.53 7.92 -0.68
N ILE A 54 -7.84 6.82 -0.92
CA ILE A 54 -6.60 6.80 -1.70
C ILE A 54 -6.88 7.21 -3.14
N VAL A 55 -7.84 6.52 -3.80
CA VAL A 55 -8.20 6.75 -5.20
C VAL A 55 -8.66 8.19 -5.45
N ALA A 56 -9.44 8.79 -4.54
CA ALA A 56 -9.87 10.17 -4.65
C ALA A 56 -8.67 11.14 -4.74
N GLN A 57 -7.69 10.97 -3.86
CA GLN A 57 -6.50 11.84 -3.82
C GLN A 57 -5.55 11.59 -5.00
N LEU A 58 -5.40 10.33 -5.44
CA LEU A 58 -4.58 10.00 -6.61
C LEU A 58 -5.18 10.55 -7.92
N ARG A 59 -6.52 10.60 -8.03
CA ARG A 59 -7.21 11.24 -9.17
C ARG A 59 -6.96 12.74 -9.24
N GLU A 60 -6.89 13.42 -8.11
CA GLU A 60 -6.51 14.84 -8.07
C GLU A 60 -5.05 15.06 -8.42
N LEU A 61 -4.16 14.11 -8.01
CA LEU A 61 -2.73 14.21 -8.25
C LEU A 61 -2.36 13.97 -9.73
N LEU A 62 -2.99 13.00 -10.40
CA LEU A 62 -2.73 12.63 -11.79
C LEU A 62 -4.05 12.21 -12.48
N PRO A 63 -4.86 13.19 -12.95
CA PRO A 63 -6.19 12.93 -13.49
C PRO A 63 -6.24 12.03 -14.73
N GLU A 64 -5.14 12.00 -15.51
CA GLU A 64 -5.01 11.18 -16.71
C GLU A 64 -4.63 9.72 -16.45
N ALA A 65 -4.37 9.33 -15.20
CA ALA A 65 -4.04 7.95 -14.87
C ALA A 65 -5.28 7.11 -14.62
N GLY A 66 -5.24 5.86 -15.13
CA GLY A 66 -6.19 4.82 -14.76
C GLY A 66 -5.88 4.17 -13.41
N PHE A 67 -6.71 3.20 -13.02
CA PHE A 67 -6.58 2.50 -11.74
C PHE A 67 -6.74 0.99 -11.91
N ILE A 68 -5.91 0.23 -11.20
CA ILE A 68 -6.11 -1.15 -10.83
C ILE A 68 -6.10 -1.17 -9.31
N ALA A 69 -7.25 -1.41 -8.71
CA ALA A 69 -7.45 -1.38 -7.28
C ALA A 69 -8.17 -2.65 -6.84
N GLU A 70 -7.81 -3.19 -5.67
CA GLU A 70 -8.22 -4.53 -5.22
C GLU A 70 -9.72 -4.61 -4.98
N GLU A 71 -10.31 -3.58 -4.37
CA GLU A 71 -11.72 -3.53 -4.01
C GLU A 71 -12.65 -3.06 -5.14
N GLY A 72 -12.08 -2.85 -6.33
CA GLY A 72 -12.83 -2.63 -7.56
C GLY A 72 -13.20 -1.19 -7.89
N SER A 73 -12.66 -0.19 -7.17
CA SER A 73 -12.81 1.23 -7.55
C SER A 73 -12.04 1.59 -8.82
N GLY A 74 -11.29 0.63 -9.38
CA GLY A 74 -10.48 0.78 -10.57
C GLY A 74 -11.25 0.36 -11.83
N SER A 75 -11.09 1.11 -12.91
CA SER A 75 -11.38 0.65 -14.27
C SER A 75 -10.08 0.19 -14.91
N LEU A 76 -10.05 -1.03 -15.44
CA LEU A 76 -8.99 -1.47 -16.33
C LEU A 76 -8.90 -0.47 -17.48
N THR A 77 -7.83 0.30 -17.53
CA THR A 77 -7.69 1.34 -18.53
C THR A 77 -6.50 1.06 -19.42
N THR A 78 -6.67 1.37 -20.70
CA THR A 78 -5.60 1.43 -21.70
C THR A 78 -4.77 2.70 -21.59
N GLU A 79 -4.88 3.40 -20.47
CA GLU A 79 -4.23 4.68 -20.23
C GLU A 79 -2.70 4.55 -20.24
N ASN A 80 -2.03 5.66 -20.55
CA ASN A 80 -0.56 5.69 -20.56
C ASN A 80 0.02 5.51 -19.16
N TYR A 81 -0.72 5.93 -18.12
CA TYR A 81 -0.36 5.78 -16.71
C TYR A 81 -1.46 5.04 -15.97
N CYS A 82 -1.07 4.22 -15.01
CA CYS A 82 -1.99 3.44 -14.20
C CYS A 82 -1.50 3.33 -12.76
N TRP A 83 -2.35 3.69 -11.82
CA TRP A 83 -2.16 3.44 -10.40
C TRP A 83 -2.48 1.99 -10.05
N LEU A 84 -1.65 1.37 -9.24
CA LEU A 84 -1.86 0.08 -8.61
C LEU A 84 -2.04 0.36 -7.12
N VAL A 85 -3.17 -0.04 -6.56
CA VAL A 85 -3.53 0.28 -5.17
C VAL A 85 -3.98 -0.99 -4.47
N ASP A 86 -3.31 -1.32 -3.38
CA ASP A 86 -3.76 -2.25 -2.37
C ASP A 86 -3.92 -1.44 -1.06
N PRO A 87 -5.17 -1.20 -0.64
CA PRO A 87 -5.46 -0.30 0.48
C PRO A 87 -5.19 -0.92 1.85
N LEU A 88 -5.14 -2.25 1.94
CA LEU A 88 -4.90 -3.01 3.18
C LEU A 88 -4.32 -4.41 2.89
N ASP A 89 -3.07 -4.47 2.43
CA ASP A 89 -2.34 -5.74 2.34
C ASP A 89 -2.10 -6.33 3.74
N GLY A 90 -2.47 -7.59 3.92
CA GLY A 90 -2.47 -8.25 5.21
C GLY A 90 -3.79 -8.11 5.98
N THR A 91 -4.92 -8.16 5.30
CA THR A 91 -6.28 -8.08 5.85
C THR A 91 -6.50 -9.06 7.01
N THR A 92 -6.01 -10.29 6.89
CA THR A 92 -6.06 -11.31 7.96
C THR A 92 -5.31 -10.83 9.21
N ASN A 93 -4.12 -10.26 9.04
CA ASN A 93 -3.33 -9.72 10.15
C ASN A 93 -4.06 -8.55 10.82
N PHE A 94 -4.66 -7.66 10.02
CA PHE A 94 -5.49 -6.57 10.53
C PHE A 94 -6.64 -7.06 11.40
N ILE A 95 -7.42 -8.07 10.95
CA ILE A 95 -8.51 -8.69 11.72
C ILE A 95 -8.02 -9.23 13.06
N HIS A 96 -6.85 -9.88 13.04
CA HIS A 96 -6.28 -10.56 14.21
C HIS A 96 -5.46 -9.65 15.11
N ASN A 97 -5.34 -8.35 14.79
CA ASN A 97 -4.46 -7.40 15.48
C ASN A 97 -3.01 -7.85 15.52
N ASN A 98 -2.56 -8.40 14.43
CA ASN A 98 -1.21 -8.90 14.26
C ASN A 98 -0.45 -8.05 13.23
N ALA A 99 0.84 -7.98 13.36
CA ALA A 99 1.70 -7.32 12.36
C ALA A 99 2.28 -8.39 11.40
N PRO A 100 2.64 -8.02 10.17
CA PRO A 100 2.46 -6.71 9.55
C PRO A 100 1.12 -6.58 8.79
N TYR A 101 0.70 -5.35 8.54
CA TYR A 101 -0.23 -4.98 7.46
C TYR A 101 0.18 -3.62 6.90
N CYS A 102 -0.04 -3.41 5.61
CA CYS A 102 0.46 -2.23 4.92
C CYS A 102 -0.52 -1.64 3.91
N VAL A 103 -0.21 -0.42 3.49
CA VAL A 103 -0.81 0.24 2.33
C VAL A 103 0.21 0.23 1.21
N SER A 104 -0.16 -0.26 0.04
CA SER A 104 0.72 -0.32 -1.13
C SER A 104 0.16 0.51 -2.28
N ILE A 105 0.98 1.44 -2.80
CA ILE A 105 0.60 2.32 -3.90
C ILE A 105 1.75 2.38 -4.90
N ALA A 106 1.45 2.08 -6.17
CA ALA A 106 2.44 2.22 -7.23
C ALA A 106 1.85 2.96 -8.44
N LEU A 107 2.72 3.64 -9.18
CA LEU A 107 2.41 4.20 -10.50
C LEU A 107 3.23 3.47 -11.55
N ARG A 108 2.59 3.02 -12.61
CA ARG A 108 3.26 2.47 -13.78
C ARG A 108 2.87 3.22 -15.06
N ASN A 109 3.73 3.13 -16.06
CA ASN A 109 3.35 3.32 -17.46
C ASN A 109 3.15 1.95 -18.12
N LYS A 110 3.13 1.87 -19.45
CA LYS A 110 2.97 0.62 -20.20
C LYS A 110 4.17 -0.33 -20.05
N GLU A 111 5.35 0.18 -19.78
CA GLU A 111 6.62 -0.54 -19.86
C GLU A 111 7.19 -0.86 -18.47
N GLU A 112 6.99 0.02 -17.49
CA GLU A 112 7.71 -0.05 -16.22
C GLU A 112 6.98 0.63 -15.05
N LEU A 113 7.44 0.31 -13.83
CA LEU A 113 7.06 1.01 -12.62
C LEU A 113 7.81 2.33 -12.51
N LEU A 114 7.07 3.40 -12.20
CA LEU A 114 7.58 4.76 -12.09
C LEU A 114 7.71 5.22 -10.64
N VAL A 115 6.77 4.84 -9.79
CA VAL A 115 6.71 5.18 -8.37
C VAL A 115 6.28 3.95 -7.59
N GLY A 116 6.87 3.70 -6.44
CA GLY A 116 6.47 2.69 -5.50
C GLY A 116 6.53 3.23 -4.07
N VAL A 117 5.44 3.04 -3.32
CA VAL A 117 5.32 3.41 -1.91
C VAL A 117 4.60 2.30 -1.17
N VAL A 118 5.22 1.77 -0.11
CA VAL A 118 4.63 0.79 0.80
C VAL A 118 4.76 1.31 2.22
N TYR A 119 3.63 1.44 2.91
CA TYR A 119 3.61 1.89 4.30
C TYR A 119 3.20 0.76 5.23
N GLU A 120 4.15 0.20 5.96
CA GLU A 120 3.89 -0.75 7.04
C GLU A 120 3.36 0.02 8.25
N VAL A 121 2.09 -0.23 8.55
CA VAL A 121 1.31 0.63 9.47
C VAL A 121 1.66 0.39 10.93
N CYS A 122 2.02 -0.86 11.30
CA CYS A 122 2.25 -1.23 12.69
C CYS A 122 3.57 -0.70 13.25
N ARG A 123 4.61 -0.61 12.40
CA ARG A 123 5.96 -0.17 12.79
C ARG A 123 6.26 1.27 12.41
N ASP A 124 5.32 1.93 11.69
CA ASP A 124 5.51 3.28 11.13
C ASP A 124 6.70 3.34 10.17
N GLU A 125 6.79 2.33 9.29
CA GLU A 125 7.86 2.17 8.30
C GLU A 125 7.34 2.49 6.91
N LEU A 126 7.84 3.56 6.30
CA LEU A 126 7.49 4.01 4.95
C LEU A 126 8.62 3.68 3.98
N TYR A 127 8.41 2.66 3.14
CA TYR A 127 9.31 2.28 2.05
C TYR A 127 8.88 3.00 0.78
N TRP A 128 9.83 3.63 0.08
CA TRP A 128 9.48 4.36 -1.14
C TRP A 128 10.66 4.52 -2.08
N THR A 129 10.32 4.64 -3.36
CA THR A 129 11.26 4.95 -4.44
C THR A 129 10.51 5.51 -5.65
N TYR A 130 11.26 6.06 -6.60
CA TYR A 130 10.78 6.34 -7.94
C TYR A 130 11.88 6.01 -8.96
N LYS A 131 11.50 5.85 -10.21
CA LYS A 131 12.43 5.52 -11.29
C LYS A 131 13.61 6.48 -11.33
N GLY A 132 14.83 5.93 -11.19
CA GLY A 132 16.09 6.68 -11.20
C GLY A 132 16.53 7.19 -9.82
N ALA A 133 15.76 6.95 -8.76
CA ALA A 133 16.14 7.24 -7.39
C ALA A 133 16.59 5.97 -6.63
N PRO A 134 17.38 6.11 -5.56
CA PRO A 134 17.57 5.06 -4.57
C PRO A 134 16.26 4.65 -3.89
N SER A 135 16.28 3.52 -3.16
CA SER A 135 15.20 3.12 -2.27
C SER A 135 15.38 3.72 -0.88
N TYR A 136 14.27 4.07 -0.23
CA TYR A 136 14.29 4.70 1.09
C TYR A 136 13.37 3.98 2.06
N LEU A 137 13.80 3.92 3.31
CA LEU A 137 12.97 3.63 4.48
C LEU A 137 12.83 4.92 5.30
N ASN A 138 11.63 5.44 5.41
CA ASN A 138 11.37 6.77 5.98
C ASN A 138 12.22 7.83 5.25
N ASN A 139 13.23 8.39 5.91
CA ASN A 139 14.13 9.38 5.33
C ASN A 139 15.57 8.86 5.13
N LYS A 140 15.79 7.53 5.26
CA LYS A 140 17.10 6.90 5.14
C LYS A 140 17.17 6.08 3.88
N GLU A 141 18.20 6.29 3.08
CA GLU A 141 18.51 5.42 1.94
C GLU A 141 18.82 4.00 2.41
N ILE A 142 18.29 3.01 1.70
CA ILE A 142 18.48 1.59 1.98
C ILE A 142 18.99 0.86 0.74
N HIS A 143 19.74 -0.22 0.99
CA HIS A 143 20.30 -1.09 -0.04
C HIS A 143 20.00 -2.55 0.31
N VAL A 144 20.03 -3.41 -0.71
CA VAL A 144 20.04 -4.85 -0.51
C VAL A 144 21.30 -5.29 0.24
N SER A 145 21.25 -6.46 0.90
CA SER A 145 22.44 -7.06 1.52
C SER A 145 23.46 -7.47 0.47
N ASP A 146 24.73 -7.57 0.87
CA ASP A 146 25.82 -8.08 0.02
C ASP A 146 25.85 -9.62 -0.05
N VAL A 147 24.88 -10.31 0.58
CA VAL A 147 24.77 -11.77 0.57
C VAL A 147 24.39 -12.24 -0.80
N SER A 148 25.28 -12.97 -1.47
CA SER A 148 25.10 -13.52 -2.81
C SER A 148 24.95 -15.05 -2.82
N ASP A 149 25.21 -15.72 -1.70
CA ASP A 149 25.09 -17.17 -1.55
C ASP A 149 23.79 -17.51 -0.81
N MET A 150 23.03 -18.46 -1.35
CA MET A 150 21.79 -18.96 -0.77
C MET A 150 22.02 -19.64 0.60
N ASP A 151 23.18 -20.26 0.81
CA ASP A 151 23.52 -20.92 2.08
C ASP A 151 23.77 -19.91 3.23
N GLU A 152 24.08 -18.66 2.88
CA GLU A 152 24.24 -17.55 3.83
C GLU A 152 23.01 -16.65 3.94
N ALA A 153 22.02 -16.85 3.07
CA ALA A 153 20.84 -16.03 3.02
C ALA A 153 19.82 -16.40 4.10
N PHE A 154 19.29 -15.40 4.80
CA PHE A 154 18.09 -15.58 5.60
C PHE A 154 16.84 -15.35 4.73
N VAL A 155 16.11 -16.43 4.46
CA VAL A 155 14.90 -16.39 3.63
C VAL A 155 13.67 -16.61 4.50
N ARG A 156 12.70 -15.71 4.38
CA ARG A 156 11.36 -15.84 4.95
C ARG A 156 10.33 -15.82 3.82
N SER A 157 9.43 -16.79 3.82
CA SER A 157 8.26 -16.79 2.95
C SER A 157 6.98 -16.69 3.79
N GLU A 158 5.98 -16.02 3.27
CA GLU A 158 4.63 -15.99 3.83
C GLU A 158 3.67 -16.55 2.77
N GLU A 159 2.76 -17.45 3.17
CA GLU A 159 1.69 -17.91 2.29
C GLU A 159 0.50 -16.96 2.46
N HIS A 160 0.08 -16.34 1.35
CA HIS A 160 -1.20 -15.67 1.25
C HIS A 160 -2.26 -16.74 0.94
N THR A 161 -2.98 -17.18 1.95
CA THR A 161 -4.20 -17.97 1.72
C THR A 161 -5.33 -17.01 1.39
N SER A 162 -5.65 -16.93 0.10
CA SER A 162 -6.86 -16.28 -0.42
C SER A 162 -8.12 -17.01 0.02
#